data_5dd0bef11546432521d88c59d136b92c
#
_entry.id   5dd0bef11546432521d88c59d136b92c
#
_cell.length_a   1.000
_cell.length_b   1.000
_cell.length_c   1.000
_cell.angle_alpha   90.00
_cell.angle_beta   90.00
_cell.angle_gamma   90.00
#
_symmetry.space_group_name_H-M   'P 1'
#
loop_
_entity.id
_entity.type
_entity.pdbx_description
1 polymer ?
#
loop_
_entity_poly.entity_id
_entity_poly.type
_entity_poly.pdbx_seq_one_letter_code
_entity_poly.pdbx_strand_id
1 'polypeptide(L)'
;MNKKCVLALGLLSVSMAALASENSQSIDLTDYQLDWSDEFNYPDKQLDEMWISQNGPTENEWVLSSRWRDNAVVRDGVLYLESRKESRGGQDWTTGNIWSKRTFGYGYYEAKMKYAGAYGTNNSFWLWPKQGVAEGDKACEIDINEGHYPNIINTNIHNWTDKYTLPDGRVSHSDNQLHHTLHGSSDHNVVVDPQINATKIRLRSNNPASIHISEFKVLNAKGENIVSEANIATNGTFTKLPSKDIFAIDEREDTRWVSEKHGEKWLELTWKKPQQVTAIELINGWLQEVGASEGRYRNLISDYVIEYFDGSDWLSVAQYDAATVADYSEQWHTYGLEWDEGYFRFYLDGELYHEMRNEVCFSETTMLFSLAILKADISGPVTDAIDGTSMKVDWVRYYTKK
;
A
#
# COMPACT_ATOMS: atom_id res chain seq x y z
N MET A 1 4.37 25.78 55.89
CA MET A 1 3.98 24.42 55.52
C MET A 1 3.20 24.51 54.22
N ASN A 2 3.89 24.36 53.06
CA ASN A 2 3.26 24.41 51.75
C ASN A 2 3.10 22.98 51.23
N LYS A 3 1.87 22.51 51.09
CA LYS A 3 1.52 21.28 50.44
C LYS A 3 1.45 21.53 48.92
N LYS A 4 2.38 20.96 48.16
CA LYS A 4 2.29 20.86 46.71
C LYS A 4 1.33 19.70 46.36
N CYS A 5 0.21 20.01 45.71
CA CYS A 5 -0.60 19.00 45.02
C CYS A 5 0.11 18.61 43.73
N VAL A 6 0.45 17.33 43.62
CA VAL A 6 0.91 16.71 42.37
C VAL A 6 -0.35 16.13 41.71
N LEU A 7 -0.77 16.72 40.60
CA LEU A 7 -1.77 16.11 39.71
C LEU A 7 -1.07 15.02 38.93
N ALA A 8 -1.48 13.78 39.16
CA ALA A 8 -1.11 12.65 38.28
C ALA A 8 -2.05 12.65 37.06
N LEU A 9 -1.50 12.94 35.88
CA LEU A 9 -2.19 12.66 34.62
C LEU A 9 -2.17 11.15 34.42
N GLY A 10 -3.33 10.54 34.55
CA GLY A 10 -3.54 9.15 34.12
C GLY A 10 -3.63 9.11 32.60
N LEU A 11 -2.64 8.50 31.95
CA LEU A 11 -2.75 8.07 30.57
C LEU A 11 -3.78 6.92 30.52
N LEU A 12 -4.98 7.19 30.01
CA LEU A 12 -5.88 6.15 29.56
C LEU A 12 -5.33 5.59 28.23
N SER A 13 -4.68 4.45 28.28
CA SER A 13 -4.44 3.62 27.12
C SER A 13 -5.77 3.00 26.68
N VAL A 14 -6.39 3.55 25.67
CA VAL A 14 -7.49 2.87 24.96
C VAL A 14 -6.84 1.77 24.13
N SER A 15 -6.92 0.52 24.62
CA SER A 15 -6.62 -0.64 23.79
C SER A 15 -7.76 -0.76 22.77
N MET A 16 -7.50 -0.36 21.53
CA MET A 16 -8.32 -0.75 20.39
C MET A 16 -8.16 -2.26 20.22
N ALA A 17 -9.16 -3.01 20.65
CA ALA A 17 -9.34 -4.37 20.18
C ALA A 17 -9.69 -4.26 18.69
N ALA A 18 -8.82 -4.76 17.81
CA ALA A 18 -9.16 -4.98 16.43
C ALA A 18 -10.43 -5.83 16.39
N LEU A 19 -11.51 -5.28 15.87
CA LEU A 19 -12.70 -6.05 15.50
C LEU A 19 -12.27 -6.90 14.31
N ALA A 20 -11.89 -8.15 14.56
CA ALA A 20 -11.75 -9.14 13.52
C ALA A 20 -13.10 -9.19 12.79
N SER A 21 -13.08 -8.93 11.48
CA SER A 21 -14.24 -9.10 10.61
C SER A 21 -14.72 -10.54 10.77
N GLU A 22 -16.00 -10.73 11.06
CA GLU A 22 -16.62 -12.04 11.35
C GLU A 22 -16.62 -13.03 10.16
N ASN A 23 -15.81 -12.80 9.10
CA ASN A 23 -15.67 -13.68 7.94
C ASN A 23 -14.25 -13.64 7.33
N SER A 24 -13.19 -13.63 8.14
CA SER A 24 -11.85 -13.87 7.57
C SER A 24 -11.75 -15.35 7.17
N GLN A 25 -11.49 -15.62 5.88
CA GLN A 25 -11.27 -16.95 5.36
C GLN A 25 -9.78 -17.22 5.36
N SER A 26 -9.32 -18.07 6.27
CA SER A 26 -7.92 -18.51 6.28
C SER A 26 -7.67 -19.55 5.19
N ILE A 27 -6.44 -19.57 4.66
CA ILE A 27 -6.01 -20.59 3.70
C ILE A 27 -6.08 -22.00 4.34
N ASP A 28 -6.72 -22.93 3.67
CA ASP A 28 -6.74 -24.35 4.05
C ASP A 28 -5.77 -25.15 3.16
N LEU A 29 -4.67 -25.57 3.74
CA LEU A 29 -3.65 -26.38 3.07
C LEU A 29 -3.88 -27.89 3.17
N THR A 30 -5.03 -28.36 3.68
CA THR A 30 -5.32 -29.80 3.85
C THR A 30 -5.22 -30.56 2.54
N ASP A 31 -5.68 -29.98 1.43
CA ASP A 31 -5.65 -30.55 0.09
C ASP A 31 -4.40 -30.21 -0.72
N TYR A 32 -3.41 -29.59 -0.07
CA TYR A 32 -2.16 -29.20 -0.69
C TYR A 32 -0.99 -30.05 -0.21
N GLN A 33 0.03 -30.13 -1.00
CA GLN A 33 1.34 -30.72 -0.66
C GLN A 33 2.45 -29.74 -1.05
N LEU A 34 3.46 -29.62 -0.19
CA LEU A 34 4.67 -28.85 -0.50
C LEU A 34 5.38 -29.51 -1.69
N ASP A 35 5.56 -28.76 -2.75
CA ASP A 35 6.22 -29.22 -3.97
C ASP A 35 7.63 -28.63 -4.13
N TRP A 36 7.82 -27.40 -3.66
CA TRP A 36 9.11 -26.73 -3.71
C TRP A 36 9.22 -25.66 -2.61
N SER A 37 10.45 -25.48 -2.08
CA SER A 37 10.75 -24.37 -1.18
C SER A 37 12.20 -23.91 -1.30
N ASP A 38 12.43 -22.68 -0.84
CA ASP A 38 13.76 -22.18 -0.50
C ASP A 38 13.71 -21.51 0.87
N GLU A 39 14.47 -22.05 1.80
CA GLU A 39 14.60 -21.58 3.19
C GLU A 39 15.89 -20.76 3.38
N PHE A 40 16.63 -20.46 2.31
CA PHE A 40 17.89 -19.70 2.27
C PHE A 40 18.96 -20.14 3.30
N ASN A 41 18.89 -21.38 3.76
CA ASN A 41 19.77 -21.96 4.77
C ASN A 41 21.09 -22.49 4.15
N TYR A 42 21.75 -21.67 3.35
CA TYR A 42 22.97 -22.02 2.64
C TYR A 42 23.92 -20.79 2.50
N PRO A 43 25.22 -21.01 2.21
CA PRO A 43 26.14 -19.91 1.91
C PRO A 43 25.75 -19.12 0.66
N ASP A 44 25.91 -17.80 0.66
CA ASP A 44 25.50 -16.86 -0.39
C ASP A 44 25.82 -17.32 -1.83
N LYS A 45 26.99 -17.94 -2.05
CA LYS A 45 27.38 -18.45 -3.38
C LYS A 45 26.43 -19.50 -3.97
N GLN A 46 25.60 -20.16 -3.14
CA GLN A 46 24.65 -21.17 -3.58
C GLN A 46 23.32 -20.56 -4.03
N LEU A 47 23.09 -19.28 -3.80
CA LEU A 47 21.91 -18.58 -4.33
C LEU A 47 21.80 -18.77 -5.85
N ASP A 48 22.93 -18.68 -6.55
CA ASP A 48 22.99 -18.82 -8.00
C ASP A 48 22.72 -20.24 -8.53
N GLU A 49 22.53 -21.25 -7.66
CA GLU A 49 22.12 -22.60 -8.06
C GLU A 49 20.63 -22.66 -8.41
N MET A 50 19.79 -21.94 -7.64
CA MET A 50 18.32 -21.94 -7.83
C MET A 50 17.78 -20.64 -8.43
N TRP A 51 18.52 -19.53 -8.29
CA TRP A 51 18.09 -18.22 -8.72
C TRP A 51 19.02 -17.61 -9.76
N ILE A 52 18.48 -16.64 -10.51
CA ILE A 52 19.22 -15.80 -11.45
C ILE A 52 19.06 -14.37 -10.98
N SER A 53 20.17 -13.63 -10.87
CA SER A 53 20.13 -12.19 -10.55
C SER A 53 20.20 -11.35 -11.80
N GLN A 54 19.47 -10.26 -11.85
CA GLN A 54 19.68 -9.24 -12.86
C GLN A 54 21.01 -8.51 -12.57
N ASN A 55 21.75 -8.18 -13.63
CA ASN A 55 22.98 -7.39 -13.53
C ASN A 55 22.97 -6.31 -14.59
N GLY A 56 22.42 -5.15 -14.28
CA GLY A 56 22.31 -4.04 -15.21
C GLY A 56 21.37 -2.93 -14.79
N PRO A 57 21.28 -1.88 -15.60
CA PRO A 57 20.32 -0.81 -15.39
C PRO A 57 18.88 -1.30 -15.56
N THR A 58 17.95 -0.54 -15.00
CA THR A 58 16.52 -0.73 -15.24
C THR A 58 16.07 0.28 -16.29
N GLU A 59 15.47 -0.20 -17.38
CA GLU A 59 15.01 0.66 -18.49
C GLU A 59 13.67 1.37 -18.19
N ASN A 60 12.99 0.97 -17.13
CA ASN A 60 11.72 1.57 -16.73
C ASN A 60 11.96 2.95 -16.11
N GLU A 61 11.36 3.98 -16.69
CA GLU A 61 11.51 5.38 -16.25
C GLU A 61 11.01 5.68 -14.82
N TRP A 62 10.18 4.80 -14.25
CA TRP A 62 9.64 4.92 -12.90
C TRP A 62 10.62 4.41 -11.83
N VAL A 63 11.60 3.59 -12.24
CA VAL A 63 12.58 2.95 -11.36
C VAL A 63 13.88 3.74 -11.36
N LEU A 64 14.33 4.17 -10.19
CA LEU A 64 15.52 4.98 -9.98
C LEU A 64 16.77 4.15 -9.62
N SER A 65 16.62 2.82 -9.50
CA SER A 65 17.71 1.91 -9.12
C SER A 65 18.06 0.91 -10.21
N SER A 66 19.35 0.72 -10.47
CA SER A 66 19.88 -0.42 -11.22
C SER A 66 19.92 -1.68 -10.32
N ARG A 67 19.95 -2.85 -10.92
CA ARG A 67 19.82 -4.14 -10.23
C ARG A 67 21.07 -4.97 -10.37
N TRP A 68 21.60 -5.48 -9.24
CA TRP A 68 22.87 -6.19 -9.25
C TRP A 68 22.85 -7.40 -8.31
N ARG A 69 23.60 -8.48 -8.68
CA ARG A 69 23.79 -9.67 -7.84
C ARG A 69 24.40 -9.33 -6.48
N ASP A 70 25.30 -8.34 -6.45
CA ASP A 70 25.96 -7.90 -5.22
C ASP A 70 24.99 -7.31 -4.18
N ASN A 71 23.80 -6.94 -4.60
CA ASN A 71 22.72 -6.43 -3.75
C ASN A 71 21.73 -7.53 -3.33
N ALA A 72 21.87 -8.76 -3.84
CA ALA A 72 21.09 -9.92 -3.42
C ALA A 72 21.99 -10.88 -2.64
N VAL A 73 21.91 -10.86 -1.32
CA VAL A 73 22.86 -11.53 -0.43
C VAL A 73 22.14 -12.48 0.53
N VAL A 74 22.59 -13.73 0.62
CA VAL A 74 22.14 -14.69 1.62
C VAL A 74 23.09 -14.65 2.81
N ARG A 75 22.55 -14.38 3.99
CA ARG A 75 23.29 -14.46 5.27
C ARG A 75 22.35 -14.84 6.42
N ASP A 76 22.86 -15.64 7.33
CA ASP A 76 22.14 -16.07 8.54
C ASP A 76 20.76 -16.70 8.25
N GLY A 77 20.63 -17.44 7.14
CA GLY A 77 19.38 -18.09 6.74
C GLY A 77 18.32 -17.14 6.15
N VAL A 78 18.71 -15.95 5.72
CA VAL A 78 17.79 -14.94 5.16
C VAL A 78 18.38 -14.38 3.86
N LEU A 79 17.53 -14.22 2.85
CA LEU A 79 17.86 -13.43 1.65
C LEU A 79 17.65 -11.95 1.96
N TYR A 80 18.65 -11.14 1.65
CA TYR A 80 18.62 -9.68 1.70
C TYR A 80 18.69 -9.14 0.29
N LEU A 81 17.69 -8.35 -0.12
CA LEU A 81 17.78 -7.48 -1.29
C LEU A 81 18.10 -6.08 -0.76
N GLU A 82 19.36 -5.69 -0.88
CA GLU A 82 19.88 -4.46 -0.29
C GLU A 82 19.72 -3.28 -1.23
N SER A 83 19.41 -2.10 -0.69
CA SER A 83 19.52 -0.82 -1.38
C SER A 83 20.82 -0.12 -0.99
N ARG A 84 21.49 0.48 -1.97
CA ARG A 84 22.71 1.26 -1.75
C ARG A 84 22.67 2.53 -2.58
N LYS A 85 23.08 3.62 -1.97
CA LYS A 85 23.27 4.89 -2.67
C LYS A 85 24.61 4.87 -3.37
N GLU A 86 24.65 4.32 -4.56
CA GLU A 86 25.84 4.27 -5.41
C GLU A 86 25.48 4.47 -6.88
N SER A 87 26.28 5.26 -7.60
CA SER A 87 26.10 5.47 -9.03
C SER A 87 26.64 4.27 -9.81
N ARG A 88 25.73 3.46 -10.37
CA ARG A 88 26.07 2.28 -11.16
C ARG A 88 24.99 2.02 -12.21
N GLY A 89 25.41 1.66 -13.44
CA GLY A 89 24.50 1.42 -14.54
C GLY A 89 23.72 2.66 -15.02
N GLY A 90 24.24 3.86 -14.73
CA GLY A 90 23.60 5.13 -15.11
C GLY A 90 22.48 5.59 -14.17
N GLN A 91 22.31 4.91 -13.02
CA GLN A 91 21.34 5.26 -11.98
C GLN A 91 22.06 5.52 -10.65
N ASP A 92 21.48 6.35 -9.77
CA ASP A 92 22.13 6.79 -8.53
C ASP A 92 21.93 5.82 -7.35
N TRP A 93 21.13 4.77 -7.57
CA TRP A 93 20.85 3.73 -6.60
C TRP A 93 21.07 2.35 -7.19
N THR A 94 21.45 1.40 -6.34
CA THR A 94 21.47 -0.02 -6.68
C THR A 94 20.59 -0.83 -5.75
N THR A 95 19.99 -1.90 -6.27
CA THR A 95 19.11 -2.82 -5.53
C THR A 95 19.29 -4.26 -5.99
N GLY A 96 18.78 -5.22 -5.20
CA GLY A 96 18.75 -6.63 -5.54
C GLY A 96 17.46 -7.01 -6.29
N ASN A 97 17.61 -7.96 -7.23
CA ASN A 97 16.50 -8.64 -7.90
C ASN A 97 16.92 -10.07 -8.24
N ILE A 98 16.07 -11.04 -7.94
CA ILE A 98 16.28 -12.44 -8.31
C ILE A 98 15.00 -13.04 -8.90
N TRP A 99 15.15 -14.00 -9.80
CA TRP A 99 14.06 -14.84 -10.27
C TRP A 99 14.45 -16.32 -10.29
N SER A 100 13.47 -17.20 -10.05
CA SER A 100 13.71 -18.64 -10.00
C SER A 100 14.13 -19.19 -11.36
N LYS A 101 15.00 -20.21 -11.36
CA LYS A 101 15.33 -20.98 -12.56
C LYS A 101 14.20 -21.94 -12.96
N ARG A 102 13.45 -22.41 -11.95
CA ARG A 102 12.27 -23.25 -12.14
C ARG A 102 11.06 -22.40 -12.52
N THR A 103 10.14 -22.95 -13.29
CA THR A 103 8.79 -22.44 -13.53
C THR A 103 7.77 -23.13 -12.63
N PHE A 104 6.64 -22.47 -12.41
CA PHE A 104 5.55 -22.87 -11.52
C PHE A 104 4.22 -22.54 -12.18
N GLY A 105 3.22 -23.39 -11.97
CA GLY A 105 1.85 -23.20 -12.47
C GLY A 105 0.85 -22.96 -11.35
N TYR A 106 -0.37 -23.46 -11.51
CA TYR A 106 -1.40 -23.38 -10.50
C TYR A 106 -0.97 -23.98 -9.16
N GLY A 107 -1.35 -23.33 -8.08
CA GLY A 107 -1.02 -23.76 -6.73
C GLY A 107 -1.11 -22.64 -5.72
N TYR A 108 -0.57 -22.88 -4.54
CA TYR A 108 -0.43 -21.87 -3.50
C TYR A 108 1.02 -21.47 -3.32
N TYR A 109 1.28 -20.18 -3.44
CA TYR A 109 2.57 -19.53 -3.26
C TYR A 109 2.58 -18.80 -1.94
N GLU A 110 3.66 -18.87 -1.20
CA GLU A 110 3.78 -18.15 0.07
C GLU A 110 5.24 -17.74 0.31
N ALA A 111 5.46 -16.51 0.72
CA ALA A 111 6.76 -16.02 1.14
C ALA A 111 6.66 -15.24 2.45
N LYS A 112 7.63 -15.44 3.35
CA LYS A 112 7.74 -14.70 4.60
C LYS A 112 8.78 -13.60 4.45
N MET A 113 8.32 -12.34 4.55
CA MET A 113 9.12 -11.18 4.18
C MET A 113 9.02 -10.06 5.20
N LYS A 114 10.03 -9.16 5.13
CA LYS A 114 10.02 -7.81 5.71
C LYS A 114 10.34 -6.79 4.64
N TYR A 115 9.73 -5.62 4.73
CA TYR A 115 10.05 -4.52 3.81
C TYR A 115 11.39 -3.85 4.12
N ALA A 116 11.97 -3.18 3.14
CA ALA A 116 12.99 -2.17 3.35
C ALA A 116 12.35 -0.96 4.04
N GLY A 117 12.90 -0.53 5.19
CA GLY A 117 12.26 0.40 6.11
C GLY A 117 12.44 1.87 5.72
N ALA A 118 12.12 2.25 4.50
CA ALA A 118 12.15 3.65 4.06
C ALA A 118 11.14 3.92 2.94
N TYR A 119 10.56 5.12 2.94
CA TYR A 119 9.78 5.62 1.79
C TYR A 119 10.65 5.65 0.53
N GLY A 120 10.02 5.49 -0.63
CA GLY A 120 10.69 5.40 -1.92
C GLY A 120 11.00 3.97 -2.34
N THR A 121 10.85 2.97 -1.45
CA THR A 121 11.10 1.56 -1.74
C THR A 121 9.85 0.84 -2.24
N ASN A 122 10.03 -0.10 -3.17
CA ASN A 122 9.03 -1.08 -3.60
C ASN A 122 9.57 -2.48 -3.35
N ASN A 123 8.88 -3.24 -2.50
CA ASN A 123 9.26 -4.54 -1.98
C ASN A 123 8.38 -5.59 -2.63
N SER A 124 8.87 -6.27 -3.68
CA SER A 124 7.99 -7.06 -4.54
C SER A 124 8.25 -8.56 -4.45
N PHE A 125 7.15 -9.31 -4.32
CA PHE A 125 7.04 -10.73 -4.57
C PHE A 125 6.03 -10.92 -5.69
N TRP A 126 6.48 -11.44 -6.85
CA TRP A 126 5.71 -11.45 -8.08
C TRP A 126 6.08 -12.60 -9.01
N LEU A 127 5.25 -12.81 -10.03
CA LEU A 127 5.42 -13.90 -11.00
C LEU A 127 5.49 -13.34 -12.43
N TRP A 128 6.34 -13.92 -13.26
CA TRP A 128 6.55 -13.52 -14.65
C TRP A 128 6.88 -14.69 -15.57
N PRO A 129 6.32 -14.78 -16.81
CA PRO A 129 6.58 -15.88 -17.73
C PRO A 129 7.93 -15.72 -18.47
N LYS A 130 9.06 -15.84 -17.75
CA LYS A 130 10.42 -15.63 -18.29
C LYS A 130 10.79 -16.53 -19.45
N GLN A 131 10.19 -17.72 -19.54
CA GLN A 131 10.44 -18.67 -20.62
C GLN A 131 9.45 -18.53 -21.80
N GLY A 132 8.66 -17.45 -21.80
CA GLY A 132 7.61 -17.21 -22.76
C GLY A 132 6.26 -17.81 -22.32
N VAL A 133 5.27 -17.65 -23.18
CA VAL A 133 3.91 -18.12 -22.94
C VAL A 133 3.54 -19.19 -23.97
N ALA A 134 2.61 -20.07 -23.61
CA ALA A 134 2.05 -21.05 -24.54
C ALA A 134 1.32 -20.37 -25.71
N GLU A 135 1.20 -21.07 -26.84
CA GLU A 135 0.47 -20.54 -27.99
C GLU A 135 -1.00 -20.28 -27.64
N GLY A 136 -1.46 -19.07 -27.93
CA GLY A 136 -2.84 -18.63 -27.63
C GLY A 136 -3.06 -18.12 -26.23
N ASP A 137 -2.05 -18.15 -25.36
CA ASP A 137 -2.09 -17.63 -24.00
C ASP A 137 -1.55 -16.19 -23.90
N LYS A 138 -1.66 -15.57 -22.74
CA LYS A 138 -1.25 -14.19 -22.46
C LYS A 138 0.03 -14.14 -21.63
N ALA A 139 0.86 -13.13 -21.87
CA ALA A 139 2.01 -12.83 -21.03
C ALA A 139 1.53 -12.07 -19.80
N CYS A 140 1.32 -12.79 -18.70
CA CYS A 140 0.85 -12.23 -17.45
C CYS A 140 1.99 -11.94 -16.49
N GLU A 141 1.92 -10.78 -15.84
CA GLU A 141 2.61 -10.48 -14.60
C GLU A 141 1.58 -10.57 -13.47
N ILE A 142 1.95 -11.28 -12.40
CA ILE A 142 1.08 -11.47 -11.23
C ILE A 142 1.85 -10.92 -10.03
N ASP A 143 1.45 -9.75 -9.54
CA ASP A 143 2.07 -9.14 -8.38
C ASP A 143 1.35 -9.60 -7.12
N ILE A 144 1.97 -10.56 -6.41
CA ILE A 144 1.45 -11.06 -5.13
C ILE A 144 1.53 -9.95 -4.08
N ASN A 145 2.63 -9.20 -4.11
CA ASN A 145 2.83 -8.01 -3.31
C ASN A 145 3.78 -7.05 -4.02
N GLU A 146 3.36 -5.81 -4.23
CA GLU A 146 4.21 -4.65 -4.45
C GLU A 146 4.11 -3.75 -3.23
N GLY A 147 5.00 -3.98 -2.26
CA GLY A 147 4.92 -3.38 -0.95
C GLY A 147 5.59 -2.03 -0.85
N HIS A 148 4.87 -0.99 -0.43
CA HIS A 148 5.45 0.31 -0.10
C HIS A 148 5.49 0.51 1.41
N TYR A 149 6.63 0.99 1.90
CA TYR A 149 6.78 1.34 3.32
C TYR A 149 5.73 2.40 3.74
N PRO A 150 5.12 2.33 4.94
CA PRO A 150 5.40 1.34 6.00
C PRO A 150 4.64 0.01 5.86
N ASN A 151 3.44 -0.03 5.24
CA ASN A 151 2.55 -1.19 5.29
C ASN A 151 1.53 -1.23 4.14
N ILE A 152 1.85 -0.61 3.02
CA ILE A 152 0.98 -0.65 1.83
C ILE A 152 1.26 -1.94 1.07
N ILE A 153 0.19 -2.62 0.67
CA ILE A 153 0.20 -3.80 -0.20
C ILE A 153 -0.54 -3.44 -1.48
N ASN A 154 0.10 -3.65 -2.62
CA ASN A 154 -0.56 -3.58 -3.92
C ASN A 154 -0.50 -4.97 -4.56
N THR A 155 -1.62 -5.43 -5.11
CA THR A 155 -1.69 -6.64 -5.92
C THR A 155 -2.18 -6.26 -7.31
N ASN A 156 -1.51 -6.79 -8.33
CA ASN A 156 -1.84 -6.49 -9.73
C ASN A 156 -1.87 -7.76 -10.57
N ILE A 157 -2.66 -7.73 -11.62
CA ILE A 157 -2.55 -8.63 -12.76
C ILE A 157 -2.37 -7.77 -14.00
N HIS A 158 -1.27 -7.98 -14.72
CA HIS A 158 -0.98 -7.25 -15.94
C HIS A 158 -0.96 -8.20 -17.15
N ASN A 159 -1.75 -7.91 -18.16
CA ASN A 159 -1.72 -8.60 -19.43
C ASN A 159 -0.83 -7.85 -20.44
N TRP A 160 0.42 -8.25 -20.54
CA TRP A 160 1.39 -7.61 -21.43
C TRP A 160 1.25 -8.00 -22.91
N THR A 161 0.37 -8.93 -23.24
CA THR A 161 0.08 -9.33 -24.63
C THR A 161 -0.83 -8.31 -25.32
N ASP A 162 -1.92 -7.87 -24.66
CA ASP A 162 -2.93 -7.00 -25.23
C ASP A 162 -2.58 -5.53 -24.94
N LYS A 163 -1.57 -5.04 -25.64
CA LYS A 163 -1.11 -3.64 -25.52
C LYS A 163 -1.87 -2.74 -26.46
N TYR A 164 -2.11 -1.49 -26.02
CA TYR A 164 -2.70 -0.43 -26.82
C TYR A 164 -1.99 0.90 -26.59
N THR A 165 -2.16 1.83 -27.54
CA THR A 165 -1.55 3.16 -27.45
C THR A 165 -2.59 4.19 -27.01
N LEU A 166 -2.27 4.91 -25.95
CA LEU A 166 -3.08 6.03 -25.45
C LEU A 166 -3.01 7.23 -26.40
N PRO A 167 -3.95 8.18 -26.33
CA PRO A 167 -3.95 9.39 -27.17
C PRO A 167 -2.70 10.26 -27.02
N ASP A 168 -2.00 10.17 -25.89
CA ASP A 168 -0.73 10.90 -25.64
C ASP A 168 0.52 10.14 -26.14
N GLY A 169 0.33 9.00 -26.83
CA GLY A 169 1.40 8.19 -27.41
C GLY A 169 2.02 7.15 -26.46
N ARG A 170 1.64 7.11 -25.19
CA ARG A 170 2.11 6.08 -24.26
C ARG A 170 1.49 4.72 -24.60
N VAL A 171 2.28 3.68 -24.48
CA VAL A 171 1.79 2.30 -24.59
C VAL A 171 1.27 1.86 -23.21
N SER A 172 0.06 1.34 -23.18
CA SER A 172 -0.57 0.75 -22.01
C SER A 172 -0.95 -0.71 -22.31
N HIS A 173 -1.42 -1.43 -21.32
CA HIS A 173 -1.86 -2.83 -21.43
C HIS A 173 -3.23 -2.98 -20.77
N SER A 174 -3.97 -4.01 -21.16
CA SER A 174 -5.29 -4.35 -20.63
C SER A 174 -5.18 -5.19 -19.36
N ASP A 175 -6.32 -5.38 -18.70
CA ASP A 175 -6.50 -6.25 -17.52
C ASP A 175 -5.57 -5.92 -16.35
N ASN A 176 -5.23 -4.65 -16.21
CA ASN A 176 -4.54 -4.14 -15.04
C ASN A 176 -5.54 -4.04 -13.88
N GLN A 177 -5.48 -4.98 -12.96
CA GLN A 177 -6.37 -5.07 -11.82
C GLN A 177 -5.57 -4.83 -10.55
N LEU A 178 -5.68 -3.63 -10.00
CA LEU A 178 -4.98 -3.19 -8.80
C LEU A 178 -5.87 -3.33 -7.57
N HIS A 179 -5.38 -4.00 -6.54
CA HIS A 179 -5.89 -3.89 -5.19
C HIS A 179 -4.87 -3.18 -4.31
N HIS A 180 -5.32 -2.17 -3.58
CA HIS A 180 -4.49 -1.40 -2.66
C HIS A 180 -5.01 -1.61 -1.24
N THR A 181 -4.19 -2.21 -0.38
CA THR A 181 -4.52 -2.48 1.02
C THR A 181 -3.51 -1.77 1.91
N LEU A 182 -4.02 -1.07 2.91
CA LEU A 182 -3.24 -0.44 3.97
C LEU A 182 -3.60 -1.14 5.29
N HIS A 183 -2.70 -1.96 5.82
CA HIS A 183 -2.92 -2.70 7.05
C HIS A 183 -3.04 -1.76 8.25
N GLY A 184 -4.03 -2.00 9.12
CA GLY A 184 -4.31 -1.17 10.29
C GLY A 184 -5.10 0.10 10.01
N SER A 185 -5.35 0.46 8.74
CA SER A 185 -6.25 1.54 8.31
C SER A 185 -7.37 0.97 7.46
N SER A 186 -8.14 0.05 8.02
CA SER A 186 -9.29 -0.54 7.33
C SER A 186 -10.51 0.37 7.32
N ASP A 187 -10.54 1.36 8.21
CA ASP A 187 -11.71 2.19 8.39
C ASP A 187 -11.77 3.30 7.33
N HIS A 188 -12.60 3.08 6.35
CA HIS A 188 -12.98 4.10 5.38
C HIS A 188 -13.94 5.12 6.00
N ASN A 189 -14.67 4.76 7.05
CA ASN A 189 -15.54 5.65 7.81
C ASN A 189 -14.95 5.89 9.20
N VAL A 190 -14.32 7.05 9.38
CA VAL A 190 -13.71 7.46 10.64
C VAL A 190 -14.64 8.44 11.33
N VAL A 191 -15.08 8.13 12.53
CA VAL A 191 -15.95 8.98 13.34
C VAL A 191 -15.20 9.44 14.58
N VAL A 192 -15.23 10.76 14.83
CA VAL A 192 -14.60 11.41 15.99
C VAL A 192 -15.65 12.26 16.70
N ASP A 193 -15.74 12.14 18.01
CA ASP A 193 -16.68 12.88 18.87
C ASP A 193 -15.97 13.97 19.69
N PRO A 194 -15.57 15.10 19.09
CA PRO A 194 -14.67 16.05 19.72
C PRO A 194 -15.32 16.91 20.79
N GLN A 195 -16.64 17.12 20.78
CA GLN A 195 -17.39 17.99 21.69
C GLN A 195 -16.75 19.40 21.80
N ILE A 196 -16.58 20.06 20.66
CA ILE A 196 -15.84 21.34 20.56
C ILE A 196 -16.74 22.48 20.09
N ASN A 197 -16.24 23.72 20.28
CA ASN A 197 -16.82 24.93 19.70
C ASN A 197 -15.76 25.60 18.81
N ALA A 198 -15.96 25.60 17.49
CA ALA A 198 -14.94 25.96 16.52
C ALA A 198 -15.44 26.87 15.42
N THR A 199 -14.59 27.78 14.95
CA THR A 199 -14.79 28.55 13.72
C THR A 199 -14.14 27.91 12.52
N LYS A 200 -13.15 27.02 12.76
CA LYS A 200 -12.45 26.32 11.71
C LYS A 200 -12.13 24.89 12.13
N ILE A 201 -12.22 23.98 11.16
CA ILE A 201 -11.76 22.60 11.27
C ILE A 201 -10.93 22.30 10.05
N ARG A 202 -9.82 21.54 10.21
CA ARG A 202 -9.01 21.09 9.09
C ARG A 202 -8.56 19.66 9.27
N LEU A 203 -8.37 18.98 8.14
CA LEU A 203 -7.60 17.77 8.02
C LEU A 203 -6.26 18.12 7.38
N ARG A 204 -5.15 17.59 7.92
CA ARG A 204 -3.82 17.64 7.30
C ARG A 204 -3.25 16.24 7.15
N SER A 205 -2.43 16.04 6.12
CA SER A 205 -1.73 14.79 5.85
C SER A 205 -0.40 15.04 5.18
N ASN A 206 0.63 14.27 5.57
CA ASN A 206 1.91 14.19 4.88
C ASN A 206 2.00 12.96 3.97
N ASN A 207 0.85 12.32 3.68
CA ASN A 207 0.78 11.14 2.81
C ASN A 207 1.65 11.33 1.54
N PRO A 208 2.53 10.38 1.19
CA PRO A 208 3.44 10.53 0.05
C PRO A 208 2.74 10.76 -1.28
N ALA A 209 1.63 10.04 -1.51
CA ALA A 209 0.78 10.19 -2.68
C ALA A 209 -0.33 11.23 -2.48
N SER A 210 -1.11 11.51 -3.53
CA SER A 210 -2.37 12.25 -3.39
C SER A 210 -3.30 11.56 -2.41
N ILE A 211 -4.01 12.33 -1.57
CA ILE A 211 -5.06 11.79 -0.71
C ILE A 211 -6.41 11.89 -1.42
N HIS A 212 -7.28 10.92 -1.16
CA HIS A 212 -8.64 10.88 -1.66
C HIS A 212 -9.60 10.99 -0.47
N ILE A 213 -10.55 11.92 -0.55
CA ILE A 213 -11.62 12.09 0.43
C ILE A 213 -12.95 12.09 -0.30
N SER A 214 -13.78 11.08 -0.04
CA SER A 214 -15.13 11.03 -0.58
C SER A 214 -16.05 12.00 0.16
N GLU A 215 -15.98 12.03 1.51
CA GLU A 215 -16.76 12.95 2.32
C GLU A 215 -16.04 13.35 3.61
N PHE A 216 -16.21 14.61 4.00
CA PHE A 216 -15.79 15.15 5.29
C PHE A 216 -16.98 15.90 5.92
N LYS A 217 -17.70 15.21 6.82
CA LYS A 217 -18.92 15.74 7.46
C LYS A 217 -18.58 16.31 8.84
N VAL A 218 -19.28 17.38 9.19
CA VAL A 218 -19.19 17.98 10.52
C VAL A 218 -20.59 18.10 11.09
N LEU A 219 -20.87 17.40 12.19
CA LEU A 219 -22.20 17.31 12.78
C LEU A 219 -22.34 18.21 14.00
N ASN A 220 -23.46 18.93 14.09
CA ASN A 220 -23.82 19.71 15.26
C ASN A 220 -24.52 18.87 16.34
N ALA A 221 -24.91 19.48 17.47
CA ALA A 221 -25.58 18.80 18.57
C ALA A 221 -26.95 18.18 18.24
N LYS A 222 -27.51 18.48 17.06
CA LYS A 222 -28.74 17.89 16.55
C LYS A 222 -28.48 16.72 15.58
N GLY A 223 -27.21 16.44 15.29
CA GLY A 223 -26.80 15.47 14.27
C GLY A 223 -26.94 16.00 12.83
N GLU A 224 -27.12 17.31 12.64
CA GLU A 224 -27.21 17.93 11.32
C GLU A 224 -25.80 18.18 10.78
N ASN A 225 -25.57 17.84 9.49
CA ASN A 225 -24.31 18.16 8.82
C ASN A 225 -24.28 19.65 8.46
N ILE A 226 -23.28 20.37 8.97
CA ILE A 226 -23.17 21.84 8.85
C ILE A 226 -22.09 22.28 7.85
N VAL A 227 -21.53 21.36 7.06
CA VAL A 227 -20.45 21.69 6.10
C VAL A 227 -20.92 22.62 4.99
N SER A 228 -22.20 22.57 4.58
CA SER A 228 -22.78 23.45 3.57
C SER A 228 -22.77 24.93 3.96
N GLU A 229 -22.64 25.24 5.27
CA GLU A 229 -22.52 26.62 5.80
C GLU A 229 -21.06 27.10 5.85
N ALA A 230 -20.09 26.22 5.61
CA ALA A 230 -18.66 26.53 5.65
C ALA A 230 -18.13 26.98 4.28
N ASN A 231 -17.05 27.78 4.33
CA ASN A 231 -16.18 27.92 3.16
C ASN A 231 -15.12 26.82 3.21
N ILE A 232 -14.93 26.11 2.10
CA ILE A 232 -13.87 25.13 1.93
C ILE A 232 -12.64 25.76 1.29
N ALA A 233 -11.45 25.38 1.75
CA ALA A 233 -10.17 25.65 1.12
C ALA A 233 -9.29 24.40 1.20
N THR A 234 -8.43 24.22 0.20
CA THR A 234 -7.50 23.06 0.13
C THR A 234 -6.12 23.51 -0.34
N ASN A 235 -5.11 22.63 -0.23
CA ASN A 235 -3.78 22.86 -0.81
C ASN A 235 -3.74 22.73 -2.34
N GLY A 236 -4.88 22.45 -2.99
CA GLY A 236 -5.02 22.24 -4.43
C GLY A 236 -5.67 20.90 -4.77
N THR A 237 -6.12 20.82 -6.01
CA THR A 237 -6.85 19.64 -6.53
C THR A 237 -6.12 19.06 -7.72
N PHE A 238 -5.94 17.75 -7.74
CA PHE A 238 -5.32 17.02 -8.84
C PHE A 238 -6.20 17.09 -10.09
N THR A 239 -5.71 17.76 -11.15
CA THR A 239 -6.51 18.13 -12.31
C THR A 239 -6.66 17.05 -13.39
N LYS A 240 -5.91 15.93 -13.29
CA LYS A 240 -6.00 14.84 -14.27
C LYS A 240 -7.15 13.86 -13.99
N LEU A 241 -7.87 14.03 -12.89
CA LEU A 241 -9.07 13.26 -12.53
C LEU A 241 -10.28 14.20 -12.41
N PRO A 242 -11.51 13.70 -12.59
CA PRO A 242 -12.71 14.46 -12.27
C PRO A 242 -12.78 14.66 -10.75
N SER A 243 -12.18 15.75 -10.26
CA SER A 243 -12.10 16.09 -8.84
C SER A 243 -12.25 17.60 -8.65
N LYS A 244 -12.87 17.98 -7.55
CA LYS A 244 -13.01 19.37 -7.07
C LYS A 244 -12.95 19.35 -5.55
N ASP A 245 -12.50 20.44 -4.94
CA ASP A 245 -12.48 20.59 -3.48
C ASP A 245 -13.86 20.40 -2.84
N ILE A 246 -14.90 20.95 -3.46
CA ILE A 246 -16.28 20.82 -2.99
C ILE A 246 -16.78 19.37 -2.93
N PHE A 247 -16.18 18.45 -3.69
CA PHE A 247 -16.56 17.04 -3.67
C PHE A 247 -16.20 16.32 -2.36
N ALA A 248 -15.42 16.95 -1.49
CA ALA A 248 -15.18 16.44 -0.15
C ALA A 248 -16.33 16.75 0.84
N ILE A 249 -17.33 17.58 0.45
CA ILE A 249 -18.40 18.05 1.32
C ILE A 249 -19.74 18.19 0.59
N ASP A 250 -19.96 17.46 -0.50
CA ASP A 250 -21.16 17.58 -1.34
C ASP A 250 -22.27 16.57 -0.99
N GLU A 251 -22.07 15.81 0.11
CA GLU A 251 -22.97 14.75 0.60
C GLU A 251 -23.14 13.58 -0.38
N ARG A 252 -22.10 13.32 -1.20
CA ARG A 252 -22.09 12.27 -2.22
C ARG A 252 -20.84 11.40 -2.11
N GLU A 253 -21.01 10.13 -1.86
CA GLU A 253 -19.90 9.17 -1.78
C GLU A 253 -19.41 8.68 -3.16
N ASP A 254 -20.15 8.98 -4.24
CA ASP A 254 -19.76 8.70 -5.63
C ASP A 254 -18.86 9.80 -6.26
N THR A 255 -18.64 10.90 -5.53
CA THR A 255 -17.67 11.94 -5.86
C THR A 255 -16.51 11.92 -4.87
N ARG A 256 -15.40 12.62 -5.17
CA ARG A 256 -14.29 12.78 -4.23
C ARG A 256 -13.42 13.97 -4.54
N TRP A 257 -12.83 14.53 -3.54
CA TRP A 257 -11.67 15.40 -3.69
C TRP A 257 -10.38 14.56 -3.72
N VAL A 258 -9.49 14.89 -4.67
CA VAL A 258 -8.16 14.32 -4.80
C VAL A 258 -7.15 15.46 -4.69
N SER A 259 -6.28 15.42 -3.70
CA SER A 259 -5.29 16.47 -3.47
C SER A 259 -4.20 16.51 -4.53
N GLU A 260 -3.45 17.60 -4.60
CA GLU A 260 -2.15 17.62 -5.28
C GLU A 260 -1.20 16.57 -4.71
N LYS A 261 -0.26 16.10 -5.55
CA LYS A 261 0.66 15.01 -5.18
C LYS A 261 1.75 15.43 -4.19
N HIS A 262 2.21 16.68 -4.28
CA HIS A 262 3.40 17.15 -3.57
C HIS A 262 3.05 18.06 -2.40
N GLY A 263 3.92 18.07 -1.40
CA GLY A 263 3.77 18.88 -0.19
C GLY A 263 2.74 18.33 0.79
N GLU A 264 2.53 19.08 1.87
CA GLU A 264 1.49 18.81 2.85
C GLU A 264 0.11 18.96 2.20
N LYS A 265 -0.76 17.95 2.37
CA LYS A 265 -2.13 17.97 1.89
C LYS A 265 -3.00 18.46 3.02
N TRP A 266 -3.95 19.34 2.72
CA TRP A 266 -4.89 19.81 3.72
C TRP A 266 -6.23 20.24 3.09
N LEU A 267 -7.26 20.10 3.89
CA LEU A 267 -8.61 20.61 3.66
C LEU A 267 -9.04 21.38 4.90
N GLU A 268 -9.49 22.63 4.75
CA GLU A 268 -9.94 23.50 5.84
C GLU A 268 -11.38 23.95 5.58
N LEU A 269 -12.22 23.84 6.58
CA LEU A 269 -13.57 24.38 6.66
C LEU A 269 -13.59 25.60 7.57
N THR A 270 -14.22 26.71 7.14
CA THR A 270 -14.31 27.94 7.91
C THR A 270 -15.75 28.43 7.96
N TRP A 271 -16.29 28.63 9.16
CA TRP A 271 -17.61 29.22 9.44
C TRP A 271 -17.50 30.68 9.86
N LYS A 272 -18.54 31.46 9.57
CA LYS A 272 -18.63 32.88 9.97
C LYS A 272 -18.75 33.09 11.49
N LYS A 273 -19.22 32.08 12.21
CA LYS A 273 -19.42 32.05 13.66
C LYS A 273 -19.00 30.70 14.20
N PRO A 274 -18.60 30.62 15.49
CA PRO A 274 -18.34 29.37 16.15
C PRO A 274 -19.52 28.42 16.04
N GLN A 275 -19.23 27.14 15.69
CA GLN A 275 -20.19 26.05 15.62
C GLN A 275 -19.94 25.08 16.76
N GLN A 276 -21.00 24.60 17.38
CA GLN A 276 -20.90 23.50 18.33
C GLN A 276 -20.85 22.20 17.54
N VAL A 277 -19.68 21.56 17.56
CA VAL A 277 -19.43 20.32 16.82
C VAL A 277 -19.40 19.16 17.80
N THR A 278 -20.21 18.16 17.54
CA THR A 278 -20.33 16.96 18.36
C THR A 278 -19.74 15.72 17.68
N ALA A 279 -19.70 15.69 16.32
CA ALA A 279 -19.04 14.64 15.59
C ALA A 279 -18.40 15.16 14.29
N ILE A 280 -17.34 14.50 13.88
CA ILE A 280 -16.70 14.65 12.56
C ILE A 280 -16.64 13.27 11.93
N GLU A 281 -17.11 13.12 10.69
CA GLU A 281 -17.03 11.90 9.91
C GLU A 281 -16.13 12.14 8.69
N LEU A 282 -15.11 11.29 8.55
CA LEU A 282 -14.24 11.25 7.37
C LEU A 282 -14.53 9.96 6.60
N ILE A 283 -15.03 10.07 5.38
CA ILE A 283 -15.07 8.95 4.42
C ILE A 283 -13.75 8.96 3.66
N ASN A 284 -12.82 8.19 4.19
CA ASN A 284 -11.43 8.10 3.77
C ASN A 284 -11.31 7.25 2.50
N GLY A 285 -10.57 7.71 1.51
CA GLY A 285 -10.44 7.04 0.23
C GLY A 285 -11.65 7.22 -0.68
N TRP A 286 -11.94 6.21 -1.49
CA TRP A 286 -13.11 6.19 -2.38
C TRP A 286 -13.55 4.76 -2.69
N LEU A 287 -14.85 4.58 -2.89
CA LEU A 287 -15.45 3.30 -3.23
C LEU A 287 -15.21 2.97 -4.72
N GLN A 288 -14.66 1.79 -4.99
CA GLN A 288 -14.55 1.25 -6.34
C GLN A 288 -15.88 0.60 -6.74
N GLU A 289 -16.55 1.14 -7.75
CA GLU A 289 -17.88 0.66 -8.17
C GLU A 289 -17.83 -0.46 -9.21
N VAL A 290 -16.71 -0.61 -9.90
CA VAL A 290 -16.56 -1.58 -11.00
C VAL A 290 -15.17 -2.20 -11.02
N GLY A 291 -15.05 -3.39 -11.56
CA GLY A 291 -13.79 -4.10 -11.74
C GLY A 291 -13.43 -5.00 -10.56
N ALA A 292 -12.20 -5.49 -10.54
CA ALA A 292 -11.73 -6.48 -9.57
C ALA A 292 -11.77 -6.03 -8.11
N SER A 293 -11.77 -4.74 -7.86
CA SER A 293 -11.87 -4.15 -6.51
C SER A 293 -13.27 -3.56 -6.23
N GLU A 294 -14.31 -4.00 -6.95
CA GLU A 294 -15.68 -3.56 -6.73
C GLU A 294 -16.11 -3.77 -5.27
N GLY A 295 -16.78 -2.76 -4.71
CA GLY A 295 -17.22 -2.77 -3.31
C GLY A 295 -16.11 -2.49 -2.28
N ARG A 296 -14.89 -2.16 -2.70
CA ARG A 296 -13.77 -1.86 -1.79
C ARG A 296 -13.39 -0.39 -1.82
N TYR A 297 -13.02 0.13 -0.66
CA TYR A 297 -12.43 1.46 -0.55
C TYR A 297 -10.94 1.42 -0.90
N ARG A 298 -10.51 2.40 -1.69
CA ARG A 298 -9.15 2.52 -2.22
C ARG A 298 -8.52 3.86 -1.86
N ASN A 299 -7.19 3.94 -1.94
CA ASN A 299 -6.41 5.14 -1.66
C ASN A 299 -6.69 5.71 -0.27
N LEU A 300 -6.79 4.82 0.74
CA LEU A 300 -6.88 5.21 2.14
C LEU A 300 -5.65 6.03 2.53
N ILE A 301 -5.86 7.05 3.35
CA ILE A 301 -4.80 7.96 3.78
C ILE A 301 -3.96 7.28 4.86
N SER A 302 -2.63 7.24 4.68
CA SER A 302 -1.69 6.58 5.59
C SER A 302 -1.37 7.37 6.85
N ASP A 303 -1.55 8.69 6.80
CA ASP A 303 -1.40 9.56 7.96
C ASP A 303 -2.35 10.75 7.86
N TYR A 304 -2.95 11.17 8.97
CA TYR A 304 -3.70 12.42 9.04
C TYR A 304 -3.79 12.94 10.45
N VAL A 305 -4.02 14.26 10.55
CA VAL A 305 -4.41 14.96 11.78
C VAL A 305 -5.67 15.76 11.47
N ILE A 306 -6.72 15.59 12.30
CA ILE A 306 -7.91 16.45 12.30
C ILE A 306 -7.76 17.42 13.44
N GLU A 307 -7.88 18.72 13.15
CA GLU A 307 -7.65 19.82 14.09
C GLU A 307 -8.78 20.85 14.03
N TYR A 308 -9.00 21.54 15.12
CA TYR A 308 -9.87 22.71 15.17
C TYR A 308 -9.12 23.95 15.66
N PHE A 309 -9.60 25.12 15.28
CA PHE A 309 -9.08 26.40 15.73
C PHE A 309 -9.92 26.91 16.89
N ASP A 310 -9.32 27.09 18.07
CA ASP A 310 -10.00 27.54 19.30
C ASP A 310 -10.16 29.06 19.40
N GLY A 311 -9.59 29.82 18.45
CA GLY A 311 -9.52 31.27 18.40
C GLY A 311 -8.10 31.81 18.58
N SER A 312 -7.16 30.98 19.03
CA SER A 312 -5.73 31.33 19.19
C SER A 312 -4.83 30.28 18.50
N ASP A 313 -5.11 29.00 18.71
CA ASP A 313 -4.25 27.90 18.31
C ASP A 313 -5.04 26.79 17.59
N TRP A 314 -4.32 25.96 16.85
CA TRP A 314 -4.83 24.71 16.28
C TRP A 314 -4.64 23.58 17.29
N LEU A 315 -5.73 22.90 17.64
CA LEU A 315 -5.75 21.79 18.60
C LEU A 315 -6.19 20.50 17.89
N SER A 316 -5.45 19.42 18.10
CA SER A 316 -5.76 18.11 17.52
C SER A 316 -6.97 17.47 18.22
N VAL A 317 -7.90 16.92 17.44
CA VAL A 317 -9.03 16.11 17.93
C VAL A 317 -8.88 14.65 17.52
N ALA A 318 -8.14 14.36 16.44
CA ALA A 318 -7.82 13.01 16.04
C ALA A 318 -6.48 13.00 15.29
N GLN A 319 -5.76 11.91 15.44
CA GLN A 319 -4.51 11.65 14.70
C GLN A 319 -4.43 10.17 14.35
N TYR A 320 -4.01 9.89 13.14
CA TYR A 320 -3.70 8.56 12.66
C TYR A 320 -2.35 8.58 11.93
N ASP A 321 -1.57 7.54 12.16
CA ASP A 321 -0.32 7.27 11.44
C ASP A 321 -0.18 5.75 11.29
N ALA A 322 -0.28 5.27 10.08
CA ALA A 322 -0.21 3.85 9.74
C ALA A 322 1.09 3.19 10.22
N ALA A 323 2.22 3.92 10.18
CA ALA A 323 3.50 3.43 10.65
C ALA A 323 3.53 3.13 12.15
N THR A 324 2.66 3.79 12.95
CA THR A 324 2.53 3.49 14.39
C THR A 324 1.62 2.30 14.68
N VAL A 325 0.79 1.90 13.71
CA VAL A 325 -0.13 0.76 13.82
C VAL A 325 0.54 -0.51 13.36
N ALA A 326 1.18 -0.47 12.19
CA ALA A 326 1.92 -1.61 11.62
C ALA A 326 3.09 -1.09 10.77
N ASP A 327 4.26 -1.65 10.97
CA ASP A 327 5.46 -1.40 10.17
C ASP A 327 6.01 -2.73 9.67
N TYR A 328 5.84 -3.00 8.39
CA TYR A 328 6.25 -4.24 7.75
C TYR A 328 7.77 -4.38 7.58
N SER A 329 8.55 -3.35 7.93
CA SER A 329 10.00 -3.46 8.04
C SER A 329 10.46 -4.02 9.39
N GLU A 330 9.62 -3.92 10.43
CA GLU A 330 9.93 -4.38 11.79
C GLU A 330 9.45 -5.79 12.08
N GLN A 331 8.37 -6.23 11.45
CA GLN A 331 7.76 -7.55 11.68
C GLN A 331 7.78 -8.42 10.43
N TRP A 332 7.85 -9.73 10.63
CA TRP A 332 7.73 -10.70 9.57
C TRP A 332 6.25 -10.94 9.25
N HIS A 333 5.91 -10.86 7.96
CA HIS A 333 4.58 -11.20 7.45
C HIS A 333 4.68 -12.25 6.36
N THR A 334 3.63 -13.05 6.19
CA THR A 334 3.50 -13.98 5.08
C THR A 334 2.58 -13.41 4.01
N TYR A 335 3.04 -13.42 2.76
CA TYR A 335 2.31 -12.97 1.60
C TYR A 335 2.01 -14.17 0.72
N GLY A 336 0.74 -14.45 0.46
CA GLY A 336 0.30 -15.64 -0.23
C GLY A 336 -0.56 -15.38 -1.46
N LEU A 337 -0.51 -16.32 -2.40
CA LEU A 337 -1.38 -16.38 -3.58
C LEU A 337 -1.86 -17.80 -3.80
N GLU A 338 -3.15 -18.03 -3.77
CA GLU A 338 -3.76 -19.19 -4.38
C GLU A 338 -4.13 -18.83 -5.82
N TRP A 339 -3.52 -19.52 -6.77
CA TRP A 339 -3.76 -19.35 -8.19
C TRP A 339 -4.32 -20.64 -8.79
N ASP A 340 -5.51 -20.56 -9.37
CA ASP A 340 -6.11 -21.65 -10.12
C ASP A 340 -6.68 -21.17 -11.48
N GLU A 341 -7.33 -22.07 -12.21
CA GLU A 341 -7.91 -21.75 -13.53
C GLU A 341 -9.00 -20.66 -13.43
N GLY A 342 -9.70 -20.56 -12.30
CA GLY A 342 -10.84 -19.67 -12.15
C GLY A 342 -10.55 -18.39 -11.35
N TYR A 343 -9.57 -18.42 -10.47
CA TYR A 343 -9.38 -17.35 -9.50
C TYR A 343 -7.93 -17.12 -9.09
N PHE A 344 -7.66 -15.89 -8.67
CA PHE A 344 -6.55 -15.48 -7.82
C PHE A 344 -7.09 -15.10 -6.45
N ARG A 345 -6.53 -15.66 -5.37
CA ARG A 345 -6.83 -15.29 -4.00
C ARG A 345 -5.56 -14.89 -3.28
N PHE A 346 -5.54 -13.69 -2.73
CA PHE A 346 -4.38 -13.10 -2.10
C PHE A 346 -4.53 -13.10 -0.58
N TYR A 347 -3.47 -13.52 0.09
CA TYR A 347 -3.46 -13.72 1.55
C TYR A 347 -2.37 -12.90 2.21
N LEU A 348 -2.67 -12.33 3.39
CA LEU A 348 -1.71 -11.77 4.31
C LEU A 348 -1.80 -12.53 5.63
N ASP A 349 -0.66 -13.09 6.10
CA ASP A 349 -0.59 -13.92 7.30
C ASP A 349 -1.62 -15.07 7.32
N GLY A 350 -1.87 -15.64 6.14
CA GLY A 350 -2.82 -16.73 5.93
C GLY A 350 -4.28 -16.30 5.80
N GLU A 351 -4.60 -15.02 6.00
CA GLU A 351 -5.96 -14.50 5.91
C GLU A 351 -6.24 -13.91 4.52
N LEU A 352 -7.36 -14.32 3.90
CA LEU A 352 -7.79 -13.83 2.58
C LEU A 352 -8.16 -12.35 2.68
N TYR A 353 -7.50 -11.50 1.89
CA TYR A 353 -7.83 -10.08 1.82
C TYR A 353 -8.29 -9.61 0.43
N HIS A 354 -8.01 -10.37 -0.63
CA HIS A 354 -8.45 -10.03 -1.98
C HIS A 354 -8.66 -11.29 -2.83
N GLU A 355 -9.73 -11.29 -3.62
CA GLU A 355 -10.04 -12.32 -4.61
C GLU A 355 -10.42 -11.67 -5.93
N MET A 356 -9.98 -12.25 -7.04
CA MET A 356 -10.39 -11.85 -8.39
C MET A 356 -10.46 -13.07 -9.33
N ARG A 357 -11.23 -12.96 -10.41
CA ARG A 357 -11.29 -14.00 -11.42
C ARG A 357 -10.00 -14.05 -12.23
N ASN A 358 -9.58 -15.27 -12.59
CA ASN A 358 -8.53 -15.51 -13.57
C ASN A 358 -9.17 -15.60 -14.97
N GLU A 359 -8.96 -14.59 -15.80
CA GLU A 359 -9.49 -14.53 -17.15
C GLU A 359 -8.37 -14.52 -18.21
N VAL A 360 -7.10 -14.44 -17.77
CA VAL A 360 -5.99 -14.13 -18.68
C VAL A 360 -4.68 -14.87 -18.41
N CYS A 361 -4.47 -15.47 -17.24
CA CYS A 361 -3.17 -16.02 -16.83
C CYS A 361 -3.23 -17.54 -16.68
N PHE A 362 -2.76 -18.25 -17.67
CA PHE A 362 -2.83 -19.72 -17.74
C PHE A 362 -1.46 -20.39 -17.96
N SER A 363 -0.42 -19.63 -18.35
CA SER A 363 0.93 -20.15 -18.56
C SER A 363 1.75 -20.18 -17.28
N GLU A 364 2.68 -21.14 -17.20
CA GLU A 364 3.67 -21.20 -16.13
C GLU A 364 4.52 -19.92 -16.03
N THR A 365 4.89 -19.56 -14.81
CA THR A 365 5.68 -18.38 -14.49
C THR A 365 6.92 -18.74 -13.68
N THR A 366 7.89 -17.83 -13.62
CA THR A 366 8.96 -17.84 -12.62
C THR A 366 8.57 -16.96 -11.43
N MET A 367 9.05 -17.29 -10.23
CA MET A 367 8.94 -16.43 -9.05
C MET A 367 10.04 -15.38 -9.04
N LEU A 368 9.69 -14.17 -8.63
CA LEU A 368 10.62 -13.07 -8.51
C LEU A 368 10.52 -12.40 -7.15
N PHE A 369 11.67 -12.01 -6.63
CA PHE A 369 11.81 -11.04 -5.55
C PHE A 369 12.60 -9.85 -6.06
N SER A 370 12.09 -8.65 -5.82
CA SER A 370 12.80 -7.43 -6.20
C SER A 370 12.60 -6.31 -5.19
N LEU A 371 13.71 -5.63 -4.87
CA LEU A 371 13.67 -4.33 -4.28
C LEU A 371 13.88 -3.30 -5.40
N ALA A 372 13.05 -2.29 -5.46
CA ALA A 372 13.23 -1.16 -6.37
C ALA A 372 13.10 0.16 -5.60
N ILE A 373 13.75 1.19 -6.12
CA ILE A 373 13.53 2.57 -5.66
C ILE A 373 12.74 3.26 -6.75
N LEU A 374 11.54 3.73 -6.40
CA LEU A 374 10.61 4.34 -7.33
C LEU A 374 10.61 5.86 -7.18
N LYS A 375 10.09 6.55 -8.22
CA LYS A 375 9.83 7.99 -8.14
C LYS A 375 8.93 8.33 -6.96
N ALA A 376 9.14 9.50 -6.36
CA ALA A 376 8.48 9.94 -5.15
C ALA A 376 6.94 10.04 -5.24
N ASP A 377 6.38 10.16 -6.42
CA ASP A 377 4.94 10.19 -6.66
C ASP A 377 4.30 8.79 -6.70
N ILE A 378 5.10 7.73 -6.52
CA ILE A 378 4.64 6.34 -6.49
C ILE A 378 4.77 5.75 -5.08
N SER A 379 5.99 5.77 -4.51
CA SER A 379 6.28 5.11 -3.23
C SER A 379 6.81 6.06 -2.13
N GLY A 380 6.63 7.37 -2.31
CA GLY A 380 7.02 8.39 -1.36
C GLY A 380 8.43 8.95 -1.52
N PRO A 381 8.85 9.85 -0.63
CA PRO A 381 10.08 10.61 -0.77
C PRO A 381 11.32 9.74 -0.91
N VAL A 382 12.15 10.02 -1.92
CA VAL A 382 13.46 9.36 -2.11
C VAL A 382 14.50 10.18 -1.36
N THR A 383 15.00 9.63 -0.26
CA THR A 383 15.99 10.28 0.62
C THR A 383 17.14 9.34 0.95
N ASP A 384 18.17 9.86 1.60
CA ASP A 384 19.33 9.07 2.05
C ASP A 384 18.96 8.01 3.12
N ALA A 385 17.77 8.08 3.71
CA ALA A 385 17.27 7.06 4.63
C ALA A 385 17.08 5.68 3.97
N ILE A 386 17.05 5.62 2.64
CA ILE A 386 16.97 4.38 1.88
C ILE A 386 18.30 3.61 1.90
N ASP A 387 19.43 4.32 1.99
CA ASP A 387 20.76 3.71 1.95
C ASP A 387 20.97 2.72 3.08
N GLY A 388 21.36 1.49 2.73
CA GLY A 388 21.56 0.39 3.68
C GLY A 388 20.30 -0.30 4.16
N THR A 389 19.09 0.12 3.72
CA THR A 389 17.87 -0.65 3.99
C THR A 389 17.83 -1.91 3.13
N SER A 390 16.99 -2.87 3.49
CA SER A 390 16.85 -4.11 2.72
C SER A 390 15.47 -4.73 2.87
N MET A 391 14.91 -5.19 1.77
CA MET A 391 13.86 -6.19 1.78
C MET A 391 14.47 -7.51 2.22
N LYS A 392 13.80 -8.25 3.10
CA LYS A 392 14.30 -9.53 3.64
C LYS A 392 13.29 -10.62 3.35
N VAL A 393 13.78 -11.80 2.95
CA VAL A 393 12.96 -12.99 2.74
C VAL A 393 13.53 -14.13 3.61
N ASP A 394 12.70 -14.61 4.55
CA ASP A 394 13.03 -15.72 5.45
C ASP A 394 12.94 -17.05 4.71
N TRP A 395 11.85 -17.23 3.97
CA TRP A 395 11.63 -18.41 3.14
C TRP A 395 10.56 -18.11 2.07
N VAL A 396 10.51 -18.98 1.05
CA VAL A 396 9.45 -19.05 0.06
C VAL A 396 9.06 -20.51 -0.20
N ARG A 397 7.76 -20.76 -0.36
CA ARG A 397 7.18 -22.08 -0.54
C ARG A 397 6.14 -22.10 -1.64
N TYR A 398 6.09 -23.22 -2.34
CA TYR A 398 5.09 -23.49 -3.36
C TYR A 398 4.43 -24.85 -3.11
N TYR A 399 3.12 -24.85 -3.14
CA TYR A 399 2.30 -26.01 -2.87
C TYR A 399 1.42 -26.31 -4.08
N THR A 400 1.26 -27.58 -4.40
CA THR A 400 0.34 -28.08 -5.43
C THR A 400 -0.82 -28.82 -4.79
N LYS A 401 -1.98 -28.83 -5.45
CA LYS A 401 -3.11 -29.68 -5.03
C LYS A 401 -2.71 -31.14 -5.14
N LYS A 402 -3.18 -31.96 -4.16
CA LYS A 402 -2.94 -33.41 -4.11
C LYS A 402 -3.69 -34.14 -5.21
#